data_391fbe83aadbd2b9a727d89207cbbf3d
#
_entry.id   391fbe83aadbd2b9a727d89207cbbf3d
#
_cell.length_a   1.000
_cell.length_b   1.000
_cell.length_c   1.000
_cell.angle_alpha   90.00
_cell.angle_beta   90.00
_cell.angle_gamma   90.00
#
_symmetry.space_group_name_H-M   'P 1'
#
loop_
_entity.id
_entity.type
_entity.pdbx_description
1 polymer ?
#
loop_
_entity_poly.entity_id
_entity_poly.type
_entity_poly.pdbx_seq_one_letter_code
_entity_poly.pdbx_strand_id
1 'polypeptide(L)'
;MGKHNYLKIMSVYEFEQRFLDEHLEEILQKLGREFISDSFVKVFAKCYPQEYANALLKSAKERSLNVWIARWYLSRCPRVRKGELCSKSHTTTNNNTSHNRLWVKI
;
A
#
# COMPACT_ATOMS: atom_id res chain seq x y z
N MET A 1 8.55 -0.39 -25.53
CA MET A 1 7.11 -0.55 -25.28
C MET A 1 6.74 -0.53 -23.82
N GLY A 2 7.28 0.48 -23.13
CA GLY A 2 7.03 0.65 -21.71
C GLY A 2 5.56 0.86 -21.36
N LYS A 3 4.77 1.38 -22.28
CA LYS A 3 3.36 1.61 -22.03
C LYS A 3 2.56 0.34 -21.81
N HIS A 4 2.87 -0.71 -22.55
CA HIS A 4 2.15 -1.97 -22.41
C HIS A 4 2.43 -2.65 -21.08
N ASN A 5 3.70 -2.63 -20.65
CA ASN A 5 4.07 -3.20 -19.37
C ASN A 5 3.45 -2.44 -18.21
N TYR A 6 3.41 -1.11 -18.32
CA TYR A 6 2.82 -0.26 -17.30
C TYR A 6 1.33 -0.54 -17.14
N LEU A 7 0.60 -0.58 -18.26
CA LEU A 7 -0.84 -0.87 -18.24
C LEU A 7 -1.12 -2.27 -17.69
N LYS A 8 -0.28 -3.23 -18.02
CA LYS A 8 -0.44 -4.60 -17.57
C LYS A 8 -0.24 -4.71 -16.06
N ILE A 9 0.73 -3.98 -15.50
CA ILE A 9 0.96 -3.95 -14.07
C ILE A 9 -0.23 -3.32 -13.36
N MET A 10 -0.78 -2.25 -13.90
CA MET A 10 -1.94 -1.59 -13.32
C MET A 10 -3.17 -2.49 -13.32
N SER A 11 -3.39 -3.23 -14.40
CA SER A 11 -4.58 -4.07 -14.51
C SER A 11 -4.54 -5.28 -13.58
N VAL A 12 -3.36 -5.72 -13.14
CA VAL A 12 -3.25 -6.83 -12.19
C VAL A 12 -3.96 -6.50 -10.87
N TYR A 13 -3.89 -5.25 -10.44
CA TYR A 13 -4.48 -4.84 -9.18
C TYR A 13 -5.73 -3.97 -9.34
N GLU A 14 -6.39 -4.06 -10.47
CA GLU A 14 -7.59 -3.26 -10.72
C GLU A 14 -8.69 -3.55 -9.70
N PHE A 15 -8.90 -4.81 -9.39
CA PHE A 15 -9.88 -5.19 -8.37
C PHE A 15 -9.50 -4.62 -7.01
N GLU A 16 -8.22 -4.74 -6.64
CA GLU A 16 -7.74 -4.25 -5.36
C GLU A 16 -7.84 -2.73 -5.25
N GLN A 17 -7.61 -2.03 -6.33
CA GLN A 17 -7.78 -0.58 -6.34
C GLN A 17 -9.22 -0.20 -6.02
N ARG A 18 -10.17 -0.83 -6.69
CA ARG A 18 -11.59 -0.56 -6.43
C ARG A 18 -11.98 -0.94 -5.01
N PHE A 19 -11.50 -2.07 -4.56
CA PHE A 19 -11.80 -2.55 -3.21
C PHE A 19 -11.26 -1.59 -2.16
N LEU A 20 -10.02 -1.15 -2.33
CA LEU A 20 -9.42 -0.20 -1.40
C LEU A 20 -10.15 1.14 -1.43
N ASP A 21 -10.57 1.60 -2.60
CA ASP A 21 -11.33 2.85 -2.71
C ASP A 21 -12.66 2.75 -1.97
N GLU A 22 -13.34 1.63 -2.08
CA GLU A 22 -14.62 1.43 -1.41
C GLU A 22 -14.48 1.34 0.11
N HIS A 23 -13.36 0.80 0.60
CA HIS A 23 -13.15 0.58 2.03
C HIS A 23 -12.10 1.52 2.63
N LEU A 24 -11.73 2.55 1.89
CA LEU A 24 -10.65 3.44 2.28
C LEU A 24 -10.92 4.13 3.62
N GLU A 25 -12.14 4.63 3.81
CA GLU A 25 -12.49 5.31 5.05
C GLU A 25 -12.33 4.40 6.27
N GLU A 26 -12.76 3.15 6.15
CA GLU A 26 -12.64 2.20 7.23
C GLU A 26 -11.18 1.93 7.58
N ILE A 27 -10.35 1.81 6.56
CA ILE A 27 -8.91 1.57 6.77
C ILE A 27 -8.27 2.80 7.42
N LEU A 28 -8.56 3.98 6.90
CA LEU A 28 -7.98 5.21 7.42
C LEU A 28 -8.41 5.48 8.86
N GLN A 29 -9.64 5.12 9.23
CA GLN A 29 -10.11 5.29 10.61
C GLN A 29 -9.30 4.48 11.61
N LYS A 30 -8.68 3.40 11.17
CA LYS A 30 -7.85 2.56 12.04
C LYS A 30 -6.40 3.02 12.08
N LEU A 31 -6.07 4.06 11.33
CA LEU A 31 -4.73 4.64 11.28
C LEU A 31 -4.76 6.01 11.93
N GLY A 32 -3.64 6.41 12.50
CA GLY A 32 -3.48 7.76 13.02
C GLY A 32 -3.45 8.78 11.89
N ARG A 33 -3.41 10.05 12.25
CA ARG A 33 -3.34 11.12 11.28
C ARG A 33 -2.15 10.96 10.33
N GLU A 34 -1.04 10.50 10.88
CA GLU A 34 0.14 10.18 10.12
C GLU A 34 0.40 8.69 10.24
N PHE A 35 0.80 8.07 9.16
CA PHE A 35 1.10 6.64 9.16
C PHE A 35 2.14 6.33 8.09
N ILE A 36 2.85 5.21 8.29
CA ILE A 36 3.78 4.72 7.26
C ILE A 36 3.06 3.73 6.36
N SER A 37 3.61 3.53 5.17
CA SER A 37 3.01 2.62 4.18
C SER A 37 2.76 1.23 4.75
N ASP A 38 3.69 0.72 5.51
CA ASP A 38 3.57 -0.61 6.11
C ASP A 38 2.35 -0.72 7.03
N SER A 39 2.04 0.34 7.77
CA SER A 39 0.88 0.35 8.66
C SER A 39 -0.42 0.23 7.86
N PHE A 40 -0.52 0.90 6.72
CA PHE A 40 -1.67 0.78 5.84
C PHE A 40 -1.84 -0.66 5.36
N VAL A 41 -0.77 -1.28 4.92
CA VAL A 41 -0.79 -2.67 4.45
C VAL A 41 -1.24 -3.61 5.56
N LYS A 42 -0.73 -3.41 6.76
CA LYS A 42 -1.11 -4.25 7.91
C LYS A 42 -2.58 -4.13 8.27
N VAL A 43 -3.14 -2.93 8.23
CA VAL A 43 -4.57 -2.73 8.47
C VAL A 43 -5.39 -3.42 7.39
N PHE A 44 -5.00 -3.26 6.13
CA PHE A 44 -5.67 -3.93 5.02
C PHE A 44 -5.65 -5.45 5.21
N ALA A 45 -4.49 -6.01 5.51
CA ALA A 45 -4.36 -7.45 5.70
C ALA A 45 -5.16 -7.97 6.89
N LYS A 46 -5.22 -7.19 7.96
CA LYS A 46 -5.92 -7.56 9.18
C LYS A 46 -7.43 -7.49 9.01
N CYS A 47 -7.92 -6.43 8.38
CA CYS A 47 -9.35 -6.20 8.24
C CYS A 47 -9.96 -7.01 7.09
N TYR A 48 -9.18 -7.24 6.04
CA TYR A 48 -9.66 -7.92 4.84
C TYR A 48 -8.67 -9.02 4.44
N PRO A 49 -8.53 -10.05 5.28
CA PRO A 49 -7.48 -11.06 5.06
C PRO A 49 -7.67 -11.85 3.77
N GLN A 50 -8.91 -12.09 3.36
CA GLN A 50 -9.16 -12.85 2.15
C GLN A 50 -8.76 -12.06 0.90
N GLU A 51 -9.14 -10.78 0.87
CA GLU A 51 -8.77 -9.92 -0.24
C GLU A 51 -7.27 -9.70 -0.31
N TYR A 52 -6.63 -9.57 0.84
CA TYR A 52 -5.18 -9.48 0.90
C TYR A 52 -4.52 -10.76 0.36
N ALA A 53 -5.00 -11.91 0.78
CA ALA A 53 -4.47 -13.20 0.31
C ALA A 53 -4.67 -13.36 -1.19
N ASN A 54 -5.83 -12.98 -1.72
CA ASN A 54 -6.09 -13.03 -3.16
C ASN A 54 -5.14 -12.13 -3.94
N ALA A 55 -4.85 -10.95 -3.41
CA ALA A 55 -3.89 -10.05 -4.05
C ALA A 55 -2.49 -10.62 -4.03
N LEU A 56 -2.10 -11.29 -2.96
CA LEU A 56 -0.81 -11.95 -2.88
C LEU A 56 -0.68 -13.07 -3.92
N LEU A 57 -1.75 -13.83 -4.14
CA LEU A 57 -1.75 -14.88 -5.15
C LEU A 57 -1.53 -14.33 -6.55
N LYS A 58 -2.10 -13.16 -6.83
CA LYS A 58 -1.91 -12.52 -8.13
C LYS A 58 -0.48 -12.05 -8.35
N SER A 59 0.14 -11.53 -7.31
CA SER A 59 1.48 -10.97 -7.42
C SER A 59 2.57 -12.03 -7.30
N ALA A 60 2.25 -13.18 -6.77
CA ALA A 60 3.18 -14.25 -6.42
C ALA A 60 4.23 -13.82 -5.41
N LYS A 61 4.20 -12.57 -4.95
CA LYS A 61 5.17 -12.06 -3.98
C LYS A 61 4.54 -10.96 -3.15
N GLU A 62 4.65 -11.13 -1.84
CA GLU A 62 4.19 -10.13 -0.89
C GLU A 62 4.80 -8.76 -1.15
N ARG A 63 6.08 -8.75 -1.48
CA ARG A 63 6.80 -7.51 -1.74
C ARG A 63 6.19 -6.72 -2.90
N SER A 64 5.77 -7.40 -3.96
CA SER A 64 5.18 -6.73 -5.11
C SER A 64 3.88 -6.02 -4.76
N LEU A 65 3.02 -6.67 -3.98
CA LEU A 65 1.78 -6.08 -3.54
C LEU A 65 2.05 -4.86 -2.64
N ASN A 66 2.93 -5.01 -1.67
CA ASN A 66 3.23 -3.94 -0.73
C ASN A 66 3.85 -2.73 -1.44
N VAL A 67 4.72 -2.97 -2.40
CA VAL A 67 5.30 -1.90 -3.22
C VAL A 67 4.23 -1.21 -4.05
N TRP A 68 3.31 -1.95 -4.63
CA TRP A 68 2.22 -1.36 -5.40
C TRP A 68 1.37 -0.44 -4.53
N ILE A 69 0.99 -0.90 -3.33
CA ILE A 69 0.22 -0.08 -2.40
C ILE A 69 1.00 1.18 -2.04
N ALA A 70 2.24 1.02 -1.63
CA ALA A 70 3.03 2.14 -1.12
C ALA A 70 3.40 3.15 -2.20
N ARG A 71 3.78 2.68 -3.37
CA ARG A 71 4.31 3.56 -4.41
C ARG A 71 3.27 4.02 -5.41
N TRP A 72 2.27 3.19 -5.67
CA TRP A 72 1.28 3.51 -6.68
C TRP A 72 -0.05 3.94 -6.06
N TYR A 73 -0.63 3.10 -5.21
CA TYR A 73 -1.97 3.37 -4.70
C TYR A 73 -2.00 4.60 -3.79
N LEU A 74 -1.16 4.63 -2.77
CA LEU A 74 -1.17 5.74 -1.82
C LEU A 74 -0.72 7.05 -2.46
N SER A 75 0.20 7.00 -3.42
CA SER A 75 0.68 8.22 -4.08
C SER A 75 -0.41 8.89 -4.93
N ARG A 76 -1.43 8.14 -5.32
CA ARG A 76 -2.54 8.65 -6.13
C ARG A 76 -3.82 8.82 -5.32
N CYS A 77 -3.78 8.46 -4.05
CA CYS A 77 -4.95 8.53 -3.20
C CYS A 77 -5.23 9.99 -2.81
N PRO A 78 -6.43 10.52 -3.09
CA PRO A 78 -6.73 11.92 -2.77
C PRO A 78 -6.98 12.19 -1.29
N ARG A 79 -7.06 11.15 -0.48
CA ARG A 79 -7.33 11.26 0.94
C ARG A 79 -6.07 11.35 1.79
N VAL A 80 -4.91 11.21 1.17
CA VAL A 80 -3.63 11.29 1.87
C VAL A 80 -2.65 12.08 1.04
N ARG A 81 -1.65 12.65 1.70
CA ARG A 81 -0.54 13.31 1.02
C ARG A 81 0.77 12.76 1.55
N LYS A 82 1.81 12.94 0.77
CA LYS A 82 3.14 12.49 1.16
C LYS A 82 3.66 13.34 2.31
N GLY A 83 4.15 12.66 3.34
CA GLY A 83 4.93 13.28 4.38
C GLY A 83 6.40 13.11 4.10
N GLU A 84 7.22 13.36 5.08
CA GLU A 84 8.65 13.18 4.95
C GLU A 84 8.99 11.70 4.90
N LEU A 85 10.12 11.37 4.27
CA LEU A 85 10.67 10.03 4.36
C LEU A 85 11.04 9.76 5.80
N CYS A 86 10.57 8.64 6.32
CA CYS A 86 10.92 8.25 7.66
C CYS A 86 12.33 7.67 7.64
N SER A 87 13.29 8.53 7.83
CA SER A 87 14.70 8.14 7.83
C SER A 87 15.08 7.34 9.05
N LYS A 88 14.23 7.38 10.09
CA LYS A 88 14.44 6.54 11.25
C LYS A 88 13.66 5.26 11.08
N SER A 89 14.02 4.57 10.15
CA SER A 89 14.14 3.36 10.22
C SER A 89 13.34 2.44 11.02
N HIS A 90 12.47 1.90 10.38
CA HIS A 90 12.00 0.66 10.80
C HIS A 90 12.95 -0.37 10.27
N THR A 91 13.68 -0.96 11.15
CA THR A 91 14.36 -2.17 10.82
C THR A 91 13.27 -3.17 10.52
N THR A 92 13.23 -3.60 9.30
CA THR A 92 12.36 -4.69 8.94
C THR A 92 12.88 -5.95 9.63
N THR A 93 12.05 -6.97 9.65
CA THR A 93 12.42 -8.26 10.22
C THR A 93 13.70 -8.84 9.62
N ASN A 94 14.12 -8.34 8.48
CA ASN A 94 15.34 -8.82 7.79
C ASN A 94 16.53 -7.90 8.01
N ASN A 95 16.47 -7.02 8.97
CA ASN A 95 17.50 -6.02 9.23
C ASN A 95 17.76 -5.08 8.05
N ASN A 96 16.87 -5.05 7.10
CA ASN A 96 16.97 -4.11 6.01
C ASN A 96 16.31 -2.80 6.42
N THR A 97 17.02 -1.72 6.19
CA THR A 97 16.46 -0.41 6.41
C THR A 97 15.44 -0.17 5.31
N SER A 98 14.20 -0.24 5.67
CA SER A 98 13.14 0.06 4.74
C SER A 98 12.79 1.53 4.89
N HIS A 99 12.88 2.26 3.80
CA HIS A 99 12.47 3.66 3.77
C HIS A 99 10.96 3.70 3.57
N ASN A 100 10.22 3.43 4.62
CA ASN A 100 8.77 3.59 4.57
C ASN A 100 8.44 5.07 4.49
N ARG A 101 7.63 5.42 3.53
CA ARG A 101 7.17 6.79 3.42
C ARG A 101 6.10 7.08 4.45
N LEU A 102 6.18 8.27 5.01
CA LEU A 102 5.14 8.78 5.88
C LEU A 102 4.02 9.36 5.03
N TRP A 103 2.80 9.10 5.42
CA TRP A 103 1.60 9.63 4.78
C TRP A 103 0.77 10.38 5.81
N VAL A 104 0.13 11.44 5.38
CA VAL A 104 -0.69 12.28 6.25
C VAL A 104 -2.09 12.31 5.70
N LYS A 105 -3.08 12.04 6.55
CA LYS A 105 -4.48 12.16 6.15
C LYS A 105 -4.82 13.62 5.87
N ILE A 106 -5.57 13.84 4.82
CA ILE A 106 -6.03 15.17 4.47
C ILE A 106 -7.37 15.45 5.14
#